data_d5ba63fee1546ac1ec09cdf89fcf15b8
#
_entry.id   d5ba63fee1546ac1ec09cdf89fcf15b8
#
_cell.length_a   1.000
_cell.length_b   1.000
_cell.length_c   1.000
_cell.angle_alpha   90.00
_cell.angle_beta   90.00
_cell.angle_gamma   90.00
#
_symmetry.space_group_name_H-M   'P 1'
#
loop_
_entity.id
_entity.type
_entity.pdbx_description
1 polymer ?
#
loop_
_entity_poly.entity_id
_entity_poly.type
_entity_poly.pdbx_seq_one_letter_code
_entity_poly.pdbx_strand_id
1 'polypeptide(L)'
;ESLVEINDAMDRIAAAIEGGITGAKAQRIAGGGGGATRALARLGTAEIKIETSPVTRGVVHDPEQREVSEAVEEAFGYATMNIVSFEDLFGGKLHAALDRQHPRDLYDVKLLYENEGFTDELFRTFLIYVASSPRPPHEILNPNLIDLDQPYAREFEGMTKEAVDLAELVATRDRLIGDVQSRLDEGARRFLITLHDGDPDFDAIDRPQAAELPAVRWKLINVNKLKAENPKKHAAQGAELEKLLG
;
A
#
# COMPACT_ATOMS: atom_id res chain seq x y z
N GLU A 1 6.87 -5.92 17.72
CA GLU A 1 8.27 -5.61 18.08
C GLU A 1 8.33 -4.27 18.81
N SER A 2 9.18 -4.18 19.84
CA SER A 2 9.33 -2.95 20.60
C SER A 2 10.19 -1.94 19.81
N LEU A 3 9.99 -0.63 20.06
CA LEU A 3 10.85 0.43 19.49
C LEU A 3 12.34 0.20 19.79
N VAL A 4 12.66 -0.44 20.91
CA VAL A 4 14.04 -0.77 21.29
C VAL A 4 14.62 -1.79 20.32
N GLU A 5 13.91 -2.88 20.05
CA GLU A 5 14.36 -3.94 19.12
C GLU A 5 14.54 -3.40 17.69
N ILE A 6 13.63 -2.52 17.24
CA ILE A 6 13.75 -1.86 15.94
C ILE A 6 14.98 -0.96 15.90
N ASN A 7 15.22 -0.16 16.94
CA ASN A 7 16.38 0.70 17.03
C ASN A 7 17.69 -0.10 17.01
N ASP A 8 17.76 -1.18 17.78
CA ASP A 8 18.93 -2.06 17.83
C ASP A 8 19.18 -2.75 16.48
N ALA A 9 18.12 -3.13 15.77
CA ALA A 9 18.22 -3.68 14.42
C ALA A 9 18.79 -2.64 13.44
N MET A 10 18.31 -1.40 13.48
CA MET A 10 18.80 -0.32 12.64
C MET A 10 20.25 0.06 12.94
N ASP A 11 20.66 0.04 14.21
CA ASP A 11 22.06 0.28 14.59
C ASP A 11 22.97 -0.86 14.09
N ARG A 12 22.52 -2.13 14.13
CA ARG A 12 23.25 -3.25 13.52
C ARG A 12 23.37 -3.14 12.01
N ILE A 13 22.32 -2.71 11.31
CA ILE A 13 22.34 -2.46 9.86
C ILE A 13 23.36 -1.36 9.53
N ALA A 14 23.33 -0.24 10.25
CA ALA A 14 24.29 0.84 10.06
C ALA A 14 25.74 0.38 10.26
N ALA A 15 26.02 -0.36 11.33
CA ALA A 15 27.34 -0.93 11.61
C ALA A 15 27.79 -1.92 10.51
N ALA A 16 26.88 -2.76 10.01
CA ALA A 16 27.18 -3.70 8.94
C ALA A 16 27.55 -3.00 7.61
N ILE A 17 26.87 -1.89 7.30
CA ILE A 17 27.17 -1.07 6.11
C ILE A 17 28.56 -0.44 6.25
N GLU A 18 28.89 0.16 7.40
CA GLU A 18 30.20 0.77 7.62
C GLU A 18 31.34 -0.27 7.60
N GLY A 19 31.08 -1.47 8.16
CA GLY A 19 32.05 -2.57 8.16
C GLY A 19 32.21 -3.26 6.81
N GLY A 20 31.16 -3.32 6.01
CA GLY A 20 31.15 -4.03 4.72
C GLY A 20 31.54 -3.18 3.51
N ILE A 21 31.39 -1.86 3.58
CA ILE A 21 31.61 -0.95 2.45
C ILE A 21 32.68 0.08 2.81
N THR A 22 33.86 -0.05 2.22
CA THR A 22 34.98 0.87 2.48
C THR A 22 34.61 2.32 2.18
N GLY A 23 34.73 3.18 3.19
CA GLY A 23 34.42 4.62 3.07
C GLY A 23 32.96 4.98 3.25
N ALA A 24 32.07 4.01 3.43
CA ALA A 24 30.68 4.29 3.78
C ALA A 24 30.56 4.84 5.21
N LYS A 25 29.60 5.73 5.41
CA LYS A 25 29.13 6.22 6.70
C LYS A 25 27.65 5.94 6.83
N ALA A 26 27.24 5.33 7.94
CA ALA A 26 25.85 5.03 8.19
C ALA A 26 25.47 5.34 9.63
N GLN A 27 24.35 5.99 9.83
CA GLN A 27 23.86 6.33 11.16
C GLN A 27 22.33 6.26 11.23
N ARG A 28 21.83 5.86 12.37
CA ARG A 28 20.41 5.98 12.67
C ARG A 28 20.05 7.44 12.89
N ILE A 29 18.94 7.86 12.30
CA ILE A 29 18.34 9.18 12.53
C ILE A 29 16.99 9.02 13.23
N ALA A 30 16.66 9.95 14.13
CA ALA A 30 15.37 9.96 14.82
C ALA A 30 14.23 10.04 13.82
N GLY A 31 13.27 9.12 13.90
CA GLY A 31 12.05 9.14 13.10
C GLY A 31 11.12 10.26 13.58
N GLY A 32 10.50 10.96 12.65
CA GLY A 32 9.40 11.87 12.97
C GLY A 32 8.10 11.09 13.12
N GLY A 33 7.45 11.16 14.29
CA GLY A 33 6.09 10.70 14.57
C GLY A 33 5.79 9.20 14.35
N GLY A 34 5.21 8.54 15.34
CA GLY A 34 4.69 7.18 15.18
C GLY A 34 5.68 6.02 15.26
N GLY A 35 6.92 6.24 15.73
CA GLY A 35 7.87 5.15 16.00
C GLY A 35 8.65 4.63 14.78
N ALA A 36 8.55 5.26 13.63
CA ALA A 36 9.36 4.91 12.46
C ALA A 36 10.83 5.25 12.71
N THR A 37 11.71 4.26 12.60
CA THR A 37 13.16 4.43 12.70
C THR A 37 13.77 4.45 11.30
N ARG A 38 14.75 5.34 11.12
CA ARG A 38 15.44 5.55 9.85
C ARG A 38 16.93 5.44 10.06
N ALA A 39 17.65 4.93 9.06
CA ALA A 39 19.09 5.08 8.94
C ALA A 39 19.45 5.76 7.62
N LEU A 40 20.54 6.49 7.64
CA LEU A 40 21.06 7.18 6.47
C LEU A 40 22.47 6.62 6.20
N ALA A 41 22.67 6.06 5.01
CA ALA A 41 23.95 5.58 4.55
C ALA A 41 24.48 6.50 3.45
N ARG A 42 25.77 6.85 3.52
CA ARG A 42 26.45 7.75 2.57
C ARG A 42 27.75 7.13 2.09
N LEU A 43 28.00 7.29 0.79
CA LEU A 43 29.29 6.96 0.17
C LEU A 43 29.59 7.98 -0.94
N GLY A 44 30.59 8.84 -0.73
CA GLY A 44 30.85 9.95 -1.65
C GLY A 44 29.63 10.89 -1.75
N THR A 45 29.10 11.04 -2.96
CA THR A 45 27.88 11.82 -3.23
C THR A 45 26.59 11.01 -3.14
N ALA A 46 26.70 9.68 -3.04
CA ALA A 46 25.50 8.82 -2.92
C ALA A 46 24.97 8.84 -1.48
N GLU A 47 23.66 8.96 -1.37
CA GLU A 47 22.93 8.88 -0.11
C GLU A 47 21.75 7.92 -0.23
N ILE A 48 21.68 6.96 0.68
CA ILE A 48 20.58 5.99 0.72
C ILE A 48 19.90 6.09 2.08
N LYS A 49 18.60 6.27 2.05
CA LYS A 49 17.74 6.27 3.22
C LYS A 49 17.13 4.89 3.42
N ILE A 50 17.31 4.32 4.59
CA ILE A 50 16.76 3.03 5.01
C ILE A 50 15.66 3.32 6.01
N GLU A 51 14.45 2.85 5.73
CA GLU A 51 13.29 3.05 6.60
C GLU A 51 12.70 1.71 7.02
N THR A 52 12.29 1.61 8.27
CA THR A 52 11.53 0.47 8.78
C THR A 52 10.12 0.90 9.13
N SER A 53 9.17 0.00 8.94
CA SER A 53 7.81 0.16 9.45
C SER A 53 7.55 -0.89 10.53
N PRO A 54 7.08 -0.50 11.72
CA PRO A 54 6.74 -1.45 12.77
C PRO A 54 5.46 -2.22 12.47
N VAL A 55 4.74 -1.84 11.43
CA VAL A 55 3.47 -2.45 11.04
C VAL A 55 3.71 -3.37 9.85
N THR A 56 3.81 -4.68 10.11
CA THR A 56 3.74 -5.70 9.07
C THR A 56 2.28 -5.87 8.67
N ARG A 57 1.94 -5.53 7.43
CA ARG A 57 0.56 -5.68 6.93
C ARG A 57 0.22 -7.13 6.63
N GLY A 58 1.23 -7.93 6.29
CA GLY A 58 1.08 -9.25 5.69
C GLY A 58 0.82 -9.16 4.19
N VAL A 59 0.78 -10.30 3.53
CA VAL A 59 0.46 -10.46 2.11
C VAL A 59 -0.65 -11.50 1.98
N VAL A 60 -1.50 -11.39 0.97
CA VAL A 60 -2.65 -12.27 0.76
C VAL A 60 -2.21 -13.61 0.15
N HIS A 61 -1.20 -13.55 -0.72
CA HIS A 61 -0.63 -14.69 -1.43
C HIS A 61 0.80 -14.95 -0.97
N ASP A 62 1.24 -16.19 -1.05
CA ASP A 62 2.61 -16.55 -0.68
C ASP A 62 3.63 -15.86 -1.61
N PRO A 63 4.68 -15.24 -1.06
CA PRO A 63 5.75 -14.67 -1.85
C PRO A 63 6.54 -15.75 -2.60
N GLU A 64 6.97 -15.42 -3.81
CA GLU A 64 7.82 -16.28 -4.62
C GLU A 64 9.28 -15.83 -4.55
N GLN A 65 10.21 -16.78 -4.47
CA GLN A 65 11.62 -16.48 -4.64
C GLN A 65 11.94 -16.29 -6.12
N ARG A 66 12.46 -15.11 -6.47
CA ARG A 66 12.86 -14.78 -7.84
C ARG A 66 14.31 -14.32 -7.91
N GLU A 67 14.95 -14.69 -9.01
CA GLU A 67 16.28 -14.22 -9.36
C GLU A 67 16.21 -12.81 -9.94
N VAL A 68 17.30 -12.06 -9.81
CA VAL A 68 17.43 -10.76 -10.50
C VAL A 68 17.41 -10.97 -12.01
N SER A 69 17.05 -9.93 -12.78
CA SER A 69 17.09 -9.98 -14.23
C SER A 69 18.54 -10.10 -14.72
N GLU A 70 18.72 -10.68 -15.92
CA GLU A 70 20.02 -10.86 -16.58
C GLU A 70 20.84 -9.56 -16.62
N ALA A 71 20.21 -8.43 -16.94
CA ALA A 71 20.86 -7.12 -16.98
C ALA A 71 21.34 -6.65 -15.59
N VAL A 72 20.63 -7.02 -14.52
CA VAL A 72 21.04 -6.69 -13.13
C VAL A 72 22.15 -7.64 -12.70
N GLU A 73 22.09 -8.93 -13.04
CA GLU A 73 23.13 -9.89 -12.75
C GLU A 73 24.47 -9.52 -13.41
N GLU A 74 24.43 -9.12 -14.69
CA GLU A 74 25.60 -8.65 -15.41
C GLU A 74 26.24 -7.40 -14.78
N ALA A 75 25.42 -6.47 -14.29
CA ALA A 75 25.89 -5.20 -13.72
C ALA A 75 26.32 -5.29 -12.25
N PHE A 76 25.66 -6.15 -11.46
CA PHE A 76 25.77 -6.16 -10.00
C PHE A 76 25.97 -7.54 -9.38
N GLY A 77 25.94 -8.60 -10.17
CA GLY A 77 26.05 -9.99 -9.73
C GLY A 77 24.71 -10.63 -9.38
N TYR A 78 24.78 -11.96 -9.20
CA TYR A 78 23.62 -12.80 -8.92
C TYR A 78 23.02 -12.53 -7.54
N ALA A 79 21.71 -12.44 -7.48
CA ALA A 79 20.95 -12.38 -6.23
C ALA A 79 19.55 -12.97 -6.41
N THR A 80 19.00 -13.50 -5.33
CA THR A 80 17.60 -13.91 -5.23
C THR A 80 16.90 -13.16 -4.10
N MET A 81 15.60 -12.92 -4.24
CA MET A 81 14.79 -12.33 -3.18
C MET A 81 13.35 -12.83 -3.25
N ASN A 82 12.67 -12.79 -2.11
CA ASN A 82 11.24 -13.05 -2.06
C ASN A 82 10.49 -11.86 -2.62
N ILE A 83 9.71 -12.09 -3.66
CA ILE A 83 8.87 -11.09 -4.32
C ILE A 83 7.40 -11.38 -3.99
N VAL A 84 6.66 -10.37 -3.62
CA VAL A 84 5.20 -10.49 -3.45
C VAL A 84 4.52 -10.83 -4.77
N SER A 85 3.33 -11.44 -4.71
CA SER A 85 2.54 -11.72 -5.91
C SER A 85 2.20 -10.44 -6.67
N PHE A 86 1.81 -10.59 -7.93
CA PHE A 86 1.31 -9.49 -8.74
C PHE A 86 0.09 -8.82 -8.07
N GLU A 87 -0.83 -9.64 -7.56
CA GLU A 87 -2.06 -9.18 -6.91
C GLU A 87 -1.77 -8.41 -5.61
N ASP A 88 -0.80 -8.86 -4.80
CA ASP A 88 -0.40 -8.11 -3.60
C ASP A 88 0.30 -6.80 -3.95
N LEU A 89 1.19 -6.81 -4.94
CA LEU A 89 1.88 -5.61 -5.41
C LEU A 89 0.87 -4.56 -5.87
N PHE A 90 0.01 -4.93 -6.81
CA PHE A 90 -0.95 -4.00 -7.39
C PHE A 90 -2.16 -3.73 -6.51
N GLY A 91 -2.59 -4.66 -5.66
CA GLY A 91 -3.58 -4.40 -4.62
C GLY A 91 -3.17 -3.27 -3.69
N GLY A 92 -1.89 -3.27 -3.29
CA GLY A 92 -1.28 -2.17 -2.53
C GLY A 92 -1.18 -0.85 -3.31
N LYS A 93 -0.82 -0.90 -4.61
CA LYS A 93 -0.72 0.28 -5.48
C LYS A 93 -2.10 0.89 -5.78
N LEU A 94 -3.12 0.08 -6.05
CA LEU A 94 -4.50 0.54 -6.24
C LEU A 94 -5.03 1.25 -4.98
N HIS A 95 -4.80 0.64 -3.81
CA HIS A 95 -5.15 1.26 -2.54
C HIS A 95 -4.44 2.61 -2.36
N ALA A 96 -3.13 2.68 -2.62
CA ALA A 96 -2.35 3.91 -2.50
C ALA A 96 -2.84 5.00 -3.48
N ALA A 97 -3.16 4.62 -4.72
CA ALA A 97 -3.68 5.55 -5.74
C ALA A 97 -5.02 6.17 -5.33
N LEU A 98 -5.91 5.41 -4.68
CA LEU A 98 -7.19 5.92 -4.18
C LEU A 98 -7.05 6.69 -2.86
N ASP A 99 -6.14 6.28 -1.98
CA ASP A 99 -5.93 6.92 -0.67
C ASP A 99 -5.19 8.25 -0.76
N ARG A 100 -4.08 8.30 -1.49
CA ARG A 100 -3.19 9.46 -1.60
C ARG A 100 -3.43 10.28 -2.86
N GLN A 101 -3.94 9.64 -3.92
CA GLN A 101 -4.14 10.23 -5.25
C GLN A 101 -2.86 10.91 -5.79
N HIS A 102 -1.69 10.36 -5.45
CA HIS A 102 -0.42 10.96 -5.89
C HIS A 102 -0.14 10.60 -7.36
N PRO A 103 0.40 11.51 -8.20
CA PRO A 103 0.70 11.26 -9.62
C PRO A 103 1.52 9.99 -9.87
N ARG A 104 2.49 9.67 -9.02
CA ARG A 104 3.28 8.42 -9.13
C ARG A 104 2.44 7.17 -8.94
N ASP A 105 1.51 7.18 -7.98
CA ASP A 105 0.62 6.05 -7.74
C ASP A 105 -0.36 5.88 -8.91
N LEU A 106 -0.86 6.98 -9.47
CA LEU A 106 -1.73 6.96 -10.65
C LEU A 106 -0.97 6.50 -11.91
N TYR A 107 0.30 6.82 -12.04
CA TYR A 107 1.15 6.33 -13.11
C TYR A 107 1.33 4.81 -13.05
N ASP A 108 1.56 4.24 -11.86
CA ASP A 108 1.60 2.79 -11.68
C ASP A 108 0.28 2.12 -12.13
N VAL A 109 -0.86 2.75 -11.83
CA VAL A 109 -2.18 2.27 -12.27
C VAL A 109 -2.37 2.42 -13.79
N LYS A 110 -1.87 3.51 -14.39
CA LYS A 110 -1.86 3.68 -15.85
C LYS A 110 -1.11 2.52 -16.51
N LEU A 111 0.09 2.21 -16.03
CA LEU A 111 0.89 1.09 -16.54
C LEU A 111 0.19 -0.26 -16.36
N LEU A 112 -0.48 -0.48 -15.22
CA LEU A 112 -1.30 -1.67 -15.01
C LEU A 112 -2.38 -1.82 -16.10
N TYR A 113 -3.09 -0.74 -16.40
CA TYR A 113 -4.13 -0.76 -17.44
C TYR A 113 -3.60 -1.00 -18.85
N GLU A 114 -2.39 -0.57 -19.13
CA GLU A 114 -1.77 -0.70 -20.44
C GLU A 114 -1.16 -2.10 -20.69
N ASN A 115 -0.75 -2.76 -19.62
CA ASN A 115 -0.02 -4.04 -19.74
C ASN A 115 -0.87 -5.23 -19.30
N GLU A 116 -1.25 -5.33 -18.02
CA GLU A 116 -1.88 -6.52 -17.45
C GLU A 116 -3.40 -6.39 -17.30
N GLY A 117 -3.87 -5.17 -17.08
CA GLY A 117 -5.26 -4.87 -16.80
C GLY A 117 -5.69 -5.11 -15.36
N PHE A 118 -6.90 -4.68 -15.03
CA PHE A 118 -7.48 -4.83 -13.70
C PHE A 118 -8.39 -6.07 -13.67
N THR A 119 -7.86 -7.20 -13.20
CA THR A 119 -8.56 -8.50 -13.13
C THR A 119 -9.47 -8.62 -11.91
N ASP A 120 -10.38 -9.60 -11.90
CA ASP A 120 -11.23 -9.89 -10.73
C ASP A 120 -10.40 -10.41 -9.55
N GLU A 121 -9.35 -11.20 -9.81
CA GLU A 121 -8.42 -11.69 -8.80
C GLU A 121 -7.71 -10.53 -8.08
N LEU A 122 -7.20 -9.57 -8.85
CA LEU A 122 -6.61 -8.35 -8.33
C LEU A 122 -7.63 -7.52 -7.54
N PHE A 123 -8.88 -7.43 -8.02
CA PHE A 123 -9.94 -6.71 -7.30
C PHE A 123 -10.24 -7.36 -5.94
N ARG A 124 -10.35 -8.71 -5.85
CA ARG A 124 -10.55 -9.40 -4.57
C ARG A 124 -9.39 -9.15 -3.60
N THR A 125 -8.17 -9.19 -4.10
CA THR A 125 -6.98 -8.86 -3.30
C THR A 125 -6.98 -7.39 -2.86
N PHE A 126 -7.32 -6.46 -3.74
CA PHE A 126 -7.48 -5.04 -3.39
C PHE A 126 -8.49 -4.81 -2.26
N LEU A 127 -9.60 -5.55 -2.20
CA LEU A 127 -10.55 -5.45 -1.07
C LEU A 127 -9.91 -5.80 0.27
N ILE A 128 -8.94 -6.71 0.31
CA ILE A 128 -8.17 -6.99 1.52
C ILE A 128 -7.26 -5.82 1.91
N TYR A 129 -6.68 -5.11 0.92
CA TYR A 129 -5.93 -3.88 1.19
C TYR A 129 -6.83 -2.75 1.72
N VAL A 130 -8.08 -2.67 1.26
CA VAL A 130 -9.11 -1.78 1.85
C VAL A 130 -9.40 -2.19 3.30
N ALA A 131 -9.57 -3.49 3.56
CA ALA A 131 -9.76 -4.03 4.91
C ALA A 131 -8.53 -3.86 5.83
N SER A 132 -7.37 -3.57 5.26
CA SER A 132 -6.12 -3.30 5.98
C SER A 132 -5.85 -1.80 6.16
N SER A 133 -6.72 -0.93 5.66
CA SER A 133 -6.56 0.52 5.69
C SER A 133 -7.00 1.13 7.02
N PRO A 134 -6.34 2.18 7.54
CA PRO A 134 -6.85 2.94 8.68
C PRO A 134 -8.14 3.72 8.35
N ARG A 135 -8.37 4.04 7.05
CA ARG A 135 -9.59 4.74 6.63
C ARG A 135 -10.81 3.83 6.56
N PRO A 136 -12.03 4.36 6.69
CA PRO A 136 -13.24 3.60 6.42
C PRO A 136 -13.36 3.25 4.93
N PRO A 137 -13.95 2.10 4.55
CA PRO A 137 -13.99 1.63 3.17
C PRO A 137 -14.58 2.65 2.18
N HIS A 138 -15.65 3.35 2.53
CA HIS A 138 -16.28 4.31 1.63
C HIS A 138 -15.35 5.47 1.21
N GLU A 139 -14.41 5.89 2.07
CA GLU A 139 -13.44 6.93 1.74
C GLU A 139 -12.37 6.47 0.72
N ILE A 140 -12.10 5.17 0.65
CA ILE A 140 -11.17 4.58 -0.35
C ILE A 140 -11.90 4.30 -1.65
N LEU A 141 -13.13 3.74 -1.58
CA LEU A 141 -13.90 3.32 -2.75
C LEU A 141 -14.57 4.50 -3.49
N ASN A 142 -14.75 5.62 -2.81
CA ASN A 142 -15.26 6.87 -3.37
C ASN A 142 -14.52 8.07 -2.75
N PRO A 143 -13.25 8.27 -3.10
CA PRO A 143 -12.42 9.28 -2.47
C PRO A 143 -12.83 10.70 -2.85
N ASN A 144 -12.68 11.64 -1.92
CA ASN A 144 -12.73 13.05 -2.25
C ASN A 144 -11.57 13.40 -3.18
N LEU A 145 -11.88 13.93 -4.37
CA LEU A 145 -10.86 14.27 -5.35
C LEU A 145 -10.00 15.43 -4.87
N ILE A 146 -8.68 15.27 -4.99
CA ILE A 146 -7.71 16.32 -4.69
C ILE A 146 -7.15 16.91 -5.98
N ASP A 147 -6.69 18.15 -5.89
CA ASP A 147 -5.94 18.81 -6.96
C ASP A 147 -4.57 18.17 -7.13
N LEU A 148 -4.22 17.84 -8.38
CA LEU A 148 -2.97 17.18 -8.74
C LEU A 148 -1.92 18.12 -9.36
N ASP A 149 -2.25 19.38 -9.64
CA ASP A 149 -1.36 20.33 -10.37
C ASP A 149 -0.02 20.48 -9.69
N GLN A 150 0.00 20.79 -8.39
CA GLN A 150 1.24 20.99 -7.65
C GLN A 150 2.04 19.68 -7.42
N PRO A 151 1.43 18.56 -6.99
CA PRO A 151 2.12 17.29 -6.91
C PRO A 151 2.68 16.82 -8.24
N TYR A 152 1.95 17.03 -9.34
CA TYR A 152 2.42 16.70 -10.68
C TYR A 152 3.68 17.52 -11.04
N ALA A 153 3.61 18.83 -10.97
CA ALA A 153 4.70 19.71 -11.40
C ALA A 153 5.97 19.57 -10.54
N ARG A 154 5.82 19.25 -9.23
CA ARG A 154 6.98 19.21 -8.31
C ARG A 154 7.57 17.82 -8.12
N GLU A 155 6.75 16.78 -8.25
CA GLU A 155 7.11 15.45 -7.78
C GLU A 155 6.96 14.35 -8.85
N PHE A 156 6.49 14.70 -10.06
CA PHE A 156 6.27 13.73 -11.12
C PHE A 156 6.80 14.18 -12.49
N GLU A 157 6.59 15.41 -12.90
CA GLU A 157 6.99 15.90 -14.22
C GLU A 157 8.49 15.63 -14.47
N GLY A 158 8.80 15.02 -15.62
CA GLY A 158 10.17 14.64 -15.99
C GLY A 158 10.72 13.37 -15.31
N MET A 159 9.93 12.63 -14.53
CA MET A 159 10.37 11.38 -13.89
C MET A 159 10.24 10.15 -14.80
N THR A 160 9.47 10.24 -15.89
CA THR A 160 9.22 9.15 -16.82
C THR A 160 10.04 9.31 -18.10
N LYS A 161 10.39 8.19 -18.77
CA LYS A 161 11.13 8.24 -20.05
C LYS A 161 10.30 8.89 -21.15
N GLU A 162 9.03 8.57 -21.22
CA GLU A 162 8.05 9.19 -22.10
C GLU A 162 7.21 10.16 -21.27
N ALA A 163 6.97 11.36 -21.79
CA ALA A 163 6.16 12.34 -21.10
C ALA A 163 4.72 11.80 -20.92
N VAL A 164 4.19 11.98 -19.73
CA VAL A 164 2.81 11.62 -19.40
C VAL A 164 2.12 12.87 -18.89
N ASP A 165 1.07 13.27 -19.55
CA ASP A 165 0.34 14.49 -19.21
C ASP A 165 -0.51 14.33 -17.94
N LEU A 166 -0.69 15.43 -17.22
CA LEU A 166 -1.56 15.46 -16.03
C LEU A 166 -2.98 14.99 -16.36
N ALA A 167 -3.51 15.35 -17.52
CA ALA A 167 -4.84 14.94 -17.96
C ALA A 167 -4.98 13.40 -18.08
N GLU A 168 -3.93 12.69 -18.49
CA GLU A 168 -3.91 11.22 -18.54
C GLU A 168 -3.98 10.62 -17.14
N LEU A 169 -3.27 11.20 -16.16
CA LEU A 169 -3.31 10.73 -14.77
C LEU A 169 -4.67 11.01 -14.12
N VAL A 170 -5.29 12.14 -14.41
CA VAL A 170 -6.66 12.45 -13.98
C VAL A 170 -7.64 11.44 -14.58
N ALA A 171 -7.57 11.18 -15.89
CA ALA A 171 -8.41 10.18 -16.55
C ALA A 171 -8.19 8.77 -15.97
N THR A 172 -6.94 8.42 -15.64
CA THR A 172 -6.62 7.14 -14.98
C THR A 172 -7.26 7.03 -13.61
N ARG A 173 -7.23 8.10 -12.80
CA ARG A 173 -7.90 8.16 -11.50
C ARG A 173 -9.40 7.94 -11.63
N ASP A 174 -10.03 8.69 -12.54
CA ASP A 174 -11.48 8.63 -12.73
C ASP A 174 -11.90 7.24 -13.24
N ARG A 175 -11.12 6.65 -14.15
CA ARG A 175 -11.29 5.27 -14.59
C ARG A 175 -11.18 4.28 -13.44
N LEU A 176 -10.14 4.40 -12.60
CA LEU A 176 -9.93 3.51 -11.47
C LEU A 176 -11.12 3.53 -10.50
N ILE A 177 -11.61 4.72 -10.16
CA ILE A 177 -12.79 4.88 -9.28
C ILE A 177 -14.00 4.19 -9.91
N GLY A 178 -14.27 4.44 -11.19
CA GLY A 178 -15.38 3.82 -11.93
C GLY A 178 -15.27 2.30 -12.00
N ASP A 179 -14.07 1.77 -12.30
CA ASP A 179 -13.81 0.34 -12.41
C ASP A 179 -13.97 -0.38 -11.05
N VAL A 180 -13.49 0.24 -9.97
CA VAL A 180 -13.67 -0.29 -8.61
C VAL A 180 -15.15 -0.34 -8.25
N GLN A 181 -15.90 0.74 -8.48
CA GLN A 181 -17.33 0.80 -8.15
C GLN A 181 -18.16 -0.16 -9.00
N SER A 182 -17.83 -0.33 -10.28
CA SER A 182 -18.55 -1.25 -11.18
C SER A 182 -18.35 -2.74 -10.82
N ARG A 183 -17.28 -3.07 -10.09
CA ARG A 183 -16.96 -4.43 -9.64
C ARG A 183 -17.52 -4.78 -8.26
N LEU A 184 -18.25 -3.87 -7.61
CA LEU A 184 -18.90 -4.09 -6.31
C LEU A 184 -20.10 -5.02 -6.47
N ASP A 185 -19.84 -6.31 -6.72
CA ASP A 185 -20.85 -7.36 -6.79
C ASP A 185 -21.43 -7.70 -5.39
N GLU A 186 -22.35 -8.65 -5.32
CA GLU A 186 -23.01 -9.05 -4.07
C GLU A 186 -21.99 -9.52 -3.02
N GLY A 187 -20.97 -10.30 -3.42
CA GLY A 187 -19.92 -10.79 -2.52
C GLY A 187 -19.09 -9.65 -1.94
N ALA A 188 -18.63 -8.71 -2.79
CA ALA A 188 -17.87 -7.53 -2.36
C ALA A 188 -18.71 -6.63 -1.42
N ARG A 189 -19.97 -6.40 -1.73
CA ARG A 189 -20.90 -5.62 -0.89
C ARG A 189 -21.07 -6.27 0.48
N ARG A 190 -21.35 -7.57 0.51
CA ARG A 190 -21.49 -8.35 1.74
C ARG A 190 -20.23 -8.28 2.59
N PHE A 191 -19.06 -8.50 1.98
CA PHE A 191 -17.77 -8.38 2.66
C PHE A 191 -17.56 -7.00 3.29
N LEU A 192 -17.82 -5.92 2.54
CA LEU A 192 -17.62 -4.54 3.01
C LEU A 192 -18.58 -4.15 4.14
N ILE A 193 -19.83 -4.59 4.09
CA ILE A 193 -20.83 -4.36 5.15
C ILE A 193 -20.40 -5.11 6.42
N THR A 194 -20.07 -6.38 6.32
CA THR A 194 -19.64 -7.19 7.47
C THR A 194 -18.30 -6.73 8.04
N LEU A 195 -17.38 -6.23 7.20
CA LEU A 195 -16.15 -5.56 7.63
C LEU A 195 -16.44 -4.31 8.46
N HIS A 196 -17.41 -3.48 8.03
CA HIS A 196 -17.85 -2.31 8.78
C HIS A 196 -18.47 -2.71 10.12
N ASP A 197 -19.20 -3.82 10.17
CA ASP A 197 -19.79 -4.36 11.39
C ASP A 197 -18.76 -4.96 12.37
N GLY A 198 -17.53 -5.19 11.91
CA GLY A 198 -16.43 -5.74 12.70
C GLY A 198 -16.32 -7.26 12.70
N ASP A 199 -17.05 -7.93 11.81
CA ASP A 199 -17.04 -9.40 11.62
C ASP A 199 -17.12 -9.76 10.13
N PRO A 200 -16.03 -9.52 9.35
CA PRO A 200 -16.02 -9.61 7.90
C PRO A 200 -16.20 -11.05 7.39
N ASP A 201 -17.09 -11.21 6.42
CA ASP A 201 -17.30 -12.45 5.68
C ASP A 201 -16.28 -12.58 4.55
N PHE A 202 -15.13 -13.19 4.84
CA PHE A 202 -14.05 -13.39 3.87
C PHE A 202 -14.40 -14.43 2.79
N ASP A 203 -15.30 -15.36 3.07
CA ASP A 203 -15.74 -16.36 2.11
C ASP A 203 -16.55 -15.71 0.98
N ALA A 204 -17.23 -14.59 1.24
CA ALA A 204 -17.96 -13.83 0.23
C ALA A 204 -17.05 -13.27 -0.90
N ILE A 205 -15.74 -13.19 -0.68
CA ILE A 205 -14.75 -12.75 -1.66
C ILE A 205 -13.66 -13.79 -1.93
N ASP A 206 -13.87 -15.04 -1.55
CA ASP A 206 -12.95 -16.16 -1.73
C ASP A 206 -11.55 -15.92 -1.13
N ARG A 207 -11.48 -15.29 0.07
CA ARG A 207 -10.21 -14.96 0.75
C ARG A 207 -10.23 -15.30 2.25
N PRO A 208 -10.64 -16.52 2.65
CA PRO A 208 -10.76 -16.89 4.08
C PRO A 208 -9.43 -16.74 4.84
N GLN A 209 -8.30 -16.98 4.19
CA GLN A 209 -6.95 -16.85 4.79
C GLN A 209 -6.63 -15.43 5.22
N ALA A 210 -7.25 -14.42 4.64
CA ALA A 210 -7.00 -13.01 4.95
C ALA A 210 -7.44 -12.60 6.36
N ALA A 211 -8.30 -13.39 7.02
CA ALA A 211 -8.70 -13.19 8.42
C ALA A 211 -7.50 -13.19 9.38
N GLU A 212 -6.44 -13.90 9.04
CA GLU A 212 -5.24 -14.04 9.86
C GLU A 212 -4.23 -12.90 9.69
N LEU A 213 -4.43 -12.03 8.69
CA LEU A 213 -3.48 -10.95 8.38
C LEU A 213 -3.40 -9.93 9.53
N PRO A 214 -2.19 -9.56 9.97
CA PRO A 214 -1.99 -8.63 11.08
C PRO A 214 -2.70 -7.29 10.88
N ALA A 215 -2.68 -6.74 9.66
CA ALA A 215 -3.30 -5.47 9.36
C ALA A 215 -4.84 -5.54 9.40
N VAL A 216 -5.43 -6.66 8.97
CA VAL A 216 -6.87 -6.89 9.05
C VAL A 216 -7.29 -7.00 10.52
N ARG A 217 -6.59 -7.80 11.31
CA ARG A 217 -6.83 -7.92 12.76
C ARG A 217 -6.74 -6.56 13.48
N TRP A 218 -5.73 -5.76 13.13
CA TRP A 218 -5.60 -4.41 13.65
C TRP A 218 -6.78 -3.52 13.27
N LYS A 219 -7.24 -3.60 12.00
CA LYS A 219 -8.44 -2.88 11.53
C LYS A 219 -9.67 -3.25 12.35
N LEU A 220 -9.91 -4.54 12.56
CA LEU A 220 -11.08 -5.03 13.32
C LEU A 220 -11.08 -4.56 14.77
N ILE A 221 -9.91 -4.54 15.43
CA ILE A 221 -9.77 -3.96 16.77
C ILE A 221 -10.24 -2.49 16.75
N ASN A 222 -9.82 -1.71 15.77
CA ASN A 222 -10.19 -0.29 15.68
C ASN A 222 -11.66 -0.08 15.30
N VAL A 223 -12.23 -0.90 14.44
CA VAL A 223 -13.66 -0.85 14.10
C VAL A 223 -14.50 -1.15 15.32
N ASN A 224 -14.20 -2.24 16.03
CA ASN A 224 -14.93 -2.62 17.24
C ASN A 224 -14.79 -1.59 18.36
N LYS A 225 -13.60 -0.98 18.50
CA LYS A 225 -13.38 0.15 19.41
C LYS A 225 -14.23 1.36 19.03
N LEU A 226 -14.25 1.74 17.76
CA LEU A 226 -15.08 2.84 17.27
C LEU A 226 -16.57 2.57 17.52
N LYS A 227 -17.04 1.35 17.26
CA LYS A 227 -18.42 0.92 17.47
C LYS A 227 -18.83 1.06 18.97
N ALA A 228 -17.93 0.70 19.88
CA ALA A 228 -18.17 0.78 21.32
C ALA A 228 -18.05 2.22 21.86
N GLU A 229 -17.03 2.98 21.47
CA GLU A 229 -16.72 4.28 22.05
C GLU A 229 -17.44 5.45 21.35
N ASN A 230 -17.73 5.31 20.03
CA ASN A 230 -18.41 6.36 19.25
C ASN A 230 -19.41 5.77 18.25
N PRO A 231 -20.55 5.18 18.74
CA PRO A 231 -21.55 4.54 17.88
C PRO A 231 -22.18 5.49 16.87
N LYS A 232 -22.26 6.80 17.17
CA LYS A 232 -22.78 7.79 16.22
C LYS A 232 -21.88 7.94 14.99
N LYS A 233 -20.55 8.01 15.20
CA LYS A 233 -19.59 8.09 14.10
C LYS A 233 -19.57 6.78 13.32
N HIS A 234 -19.62 5.63 13.98
CA HIS A 234 -19.71 4.32 13.35
C HIS A 234 -20.96 4.24 12.45
N ALA A 235 -22.14 4.57 12.97
CA ALA A 235 -23.39 4.57 12.19
C ALA A 235 -23.33 5.55 10.98
N ALA A 236 -22.75 6.72 11.14
CA ALA A 236 -22.58 7.68 10.04
C ALA A 236 -21.68 7.11 8.93
N GLN A 237 -20.58 6.43 9.27
CA GLN A 237 -19.72 5.75 8.29
C GLN A 237 -20.42 4.58 7.61
N GLY A 238 -21.29 3.85 8.32
CA GLY A 238 -22.12 2.78 7.75
C GLY A 238 -23.11 3.33 6.73
N ALA A 239 -23.79 4.42 7.05
CA ALA A 239 -24.74 5.06 6.14
C ALA A 239 -24.06 5.55 4.83
N GLU A 240 -22.84 6.12 4.91
CA GLU A 240 -22.08 6.50 3.71
C GLU A 240 -21.65 5.27 2.90
N LEU A 241 -21.28 4.17 3.58
CA LEU A 241 -20.95 2.93 2.89
C LEU A 241 -22.18 2.33 2.20
N GLU A 242 -23.32 2.22 2.89
CA GLU A 242 -24.57 1.72 2.31
C GLU A 242 -25.02 2.54 1.10
N LYS A 243 -24.93 3.87 1.18
CA LYS A 243 -25.23 4.77 0.08
C LYS A 243 -24.33 4.52 -1.15
N LEU A 244 -23.06 4.20 -0.94
CA LEU A 244 -22.14 3.87 -2.04
C LEU A 244 -22.46 2.50 -2.65
N LEU A 245 -22.87 1.54 -1.84
CA LEU A 245 -23.15 0.18 -2.28
C LEU A 245 -24.52 0.03 -2.97
N GLY A 246 -25.45 0.93 -2.77
CA GLY A 246 -26.75 0.96 -3.45
C GLY A 246 -27.82 0.17 -2.73
#